data_293f71645230eee6fc41dad4dc370379
#
_entry.id   293f71645230eee6fc41dad4dc370379
#
_cell.length_a   1.000
_cell.length_b   1.000
_cell.length_c   1.000
_cell.angle_alpha   90.00
_cell.angle_beta   90.00
_cell.angle_gamma   90.00
#
_symmetry.space_group_name_H-M   'P 1'
#
loop_
_entity.id
_entity.type
_entity.pdbx_description
1 polymer ?
#
loop_
_entity_poly.entity_id
_entity_poly.type
_entity_poly.pdbx_seq_one_letter_code
_entity_poly.pdbx_strand_id
1 'polypeptide(L)'
;MNKTSTQKNTSNQKVSETLKIKSFTIRVYGILMDNSKRILLSDEYIRGNFFTKFPGGGLELGEGTKECLIREFKEETGLDVTIGEHIYTTDYYQQSAFNSSQQIIAIYYFAKSVDPIHLDSKSTPFDFSPEQTADPNGQSEVLRWISWSDLTEDSVHLPIDKIVVNLIKREYTSYFEKKVSL
;
A
#
# COMPACT_ATOMS: atom_id res chain seq x y z
N MET A 1 42.80 -32.12 -49.64
CA MET A 1 42.82 -30.72 -49.15
C MET A 1 41.50 -30.44 -48.43
N ASN A 2 41.49 -30.64 -47.11
CA ASN A 2 40.31 -30.43 -46.28
C ASN A 2 40.37 -29.01 -45.71
N LYS A 3 39.34 -28.20 -45.98
CA LYS A 3 39.12 -26.93 -45.31
C LYS A 3 38.05 -27.12 -44.24
N THR A 4 38.51 -27.13 -43.01
CA THR A 4 37.66 -27.14 -41.82
C THR A 4 37.15 -25.71 -41.55
N SER A 5 35.85 -25.49 -41.66
CA SER A 5 35.21 -24.22 -41.31
C SER A 5 34.94 -24.21 -39.80
N THR A 6 35.61 -23.33 -39.11
CA THR A 6 35.41 -23.09 -37.67
C THR A 6 34.16 -22.21 -37.49
N GLN A 7 33.07 -22.79 -37.00
CA GLN A 7 31.90 -22.03 -36.54
C GLN A 7 32.26 -21.33 -35.23
N LYS A 8 32.25 -20.00 -35.23
CA LYS A 8 32.31 -19.19 -34.02
C LYS A 8 30.91 -19.20 -33.34
N ASN A 9 30.83 -19.93 -32.26
CA ASN A 9 29.71 -19.80 -31.31
C ASN A 9 29.80 -18.46 -30.60
N THR A 10 28.99 -17.50 -31.02
CA THR A 10 28.70 -16.29 -30.27
C THR A 10 27.61 -16.63 -29.26
N SER A 11 27.99 -17.13 -28.10
CA SER A 11 27.11 -17.20 -26.95
C SER A 11 26.79 -15.78 -26.49
N ASN A 12 25.57 -15.34 -26.76
CA ASN A 12 24.97 -14.16 -26.16
C ASN A 12 24.92 -14.36 -24.63
N GLN A 13 25.93 -13.88 -23.93
CA GLN A 13 25.82 -13.59 -22.50
C GLN A 13 24.87 -12.39 -22.37
N LYS A 14 23.56 -12.66 -22.12
CA LYS A 14 22.70 -11.71 -21.45
C LYS A 14 23.33 -11.49 -20.06
N VAL A 15 24.06 -10.40 -19.91
CA VAL A 15 24.47 -9.88 -18.63
C VAL A 15 23.16 -9.52 -17.92
N SER A 16 22.74 -10.36 -16.99
CA SER A 16 21.72 -10.03 -16.02
C SER A 16 22.22 -8.78 -15.29
N GLU A 17 21.63 -7.63 -15.56
CA GLU A 17 21.80 -6.46 -14.70
C GLU A 17 21.29 -6.86 -13.32
N THR A 18 22.24 -7.18 -12.44
CA THR A 18 21.94 -7.44 -11.04
C THR A 18 21.36 -6.14 -10.49
N LEU A 19 20.06 -6.11 -10.25
CA LEU A 19 19.37 -5.01 -9.58
C LEU A 19 20.13 -4.73 -8.27
N LYS A 20 20.88 -3.63 -8.23
CA LYS A 20 21.64 -3.25 -7.03
C LYS A 20 20.70 -2.57 -6.06
N ILE A 21 20.01 -3.37 -5.23
CA ILE A 21 19.33 -2.83 -4.05
C ILE A 21 20.37 -2.22 -3.13
N LYS A 22 20.14 -0.98 -2.71
CA LYS A 22 21.09 -0.19 -1.89
C LYS A 22 20.58 0.04 -0.48
N SER A 23 19.25 0.02 -0.28
CA SER A 23 18.63 0.28 1.01
C SER A 23 17.26 -0.37 1.11
N PHE A 24 16.77 -0.44 2.35
CA PHE A 24 15.37 -0.74 2.62
C PHE A 24 14.57 0.55 2.71
N THR A 25 13.30 0.49 2.35
CA THR A 25 12.27 1.44 2.78
C THR A 25 11.27 0.67 3.62
N ILE A 26 10.99 1.17 4.81
CA ILE A 26 10.02 0.55 5.73
C ILE A 26 8.77 1.42 5.69
N ARG A 27 7.63 0.78 5.45
CA ARG A 27 6.33 1.46 5.37
C ARG A 27 5.35 0.82 6.34
N VAL A 28 4.49 1.63 6.95
CA VAL A 28 3.50 1.15 7.92
C VAL A 28 2.12 1.59 7.47
N TYR A 29 1.19 0.65 7.41
CA TYR A 29 -0.17 0.86 6.92
C TYR A 29 -1.22 0.39 7.91
N GLY A 30 -2.39 1.03 7.90
CA GLY A 30 -3.49 0.74 8.80
C GLY A 30 -4.79 0.37 8.11
N ILE A 31 -5.42 -0.69 8.61
CA ILE A 31 -6.75 -1.08 8.18
C ILE A 31 -7.74 -0.45 9.15
N LEU A 32 -8.38 0.64 8.73
CA LEU A 32 -9.40 1.34 9.49
C LEU A 32 -10.79 0.99 8.96
N MET A 33 -11.63 0.44 9.83
CA MET A 33 -13.04 0.18 9.53
C MET A 33 -13.95 1.11 10.34
N ASP A 34 -14.94 1.69 9.67
CA ASP A 34 -15.97 2.49 10.33
C ASP A 34 -17.14 1.64 10.87
N ASN A 35 -18.07 2.30 11.56
CA ASN A 35 -19.25 1.64 12.11
C ASN A 35 -20.23 1.12 11.05
N SER A 36 -20.14 1.60 9.81
CA SER A 36 -20.92 1.14 8.67
C SER A 36 -20.26 -0.03 7.91
N LYS A 37 -19.19 -0.62 8.49
CA LYS A 37 -18.40 -1.69 7.87
C LYS A 37 -17.77 -1.29 6.54
N ARG A 38 -17.27 -0.08 6.47
CA ARG A 38 -16.48 0.38 5.33
C ARG A 38 -15.02 0.47 5.73
N ILE A 39 -14.14 0.12 4.81
CA ILE A 39 -12.68 0.23 4.95
C ILE A 39 -12.22 1.52 4.30
N LEU A 40 -11.36 2.26 4.99
CA LEU A 40 -10.72 3.45 4.46
C LEU A 40 -9.58 3.06 3.53
N LEU A 41 -9.60 3.63 2.33
CA LEU A 41 -8.54 3.54 1.33
C LEU A 41 -8.04 4.93 0.98
N SER A 42 -6.79 5.01 0.57
CA SER A 42 -6.17 6.18 -0.01
C SER A 42 -5.98 5.96 -1.50
N ASP A 43 -6.57 6.82 -2.31
CA ASP A 43 -6.31 6.91 -3.74
C ASP A 43 -5.25 7.99 -3.96
N GLU A 44 -4.12 7.63 -4.56
CA GLU A 44 -2.98 8.51 -4.79
C GLU A 44 -2.76 8.78 -6.28
N TYR A 45 -2.43 10.02 -6.60
CA TYR A 45 -1.82 10.41 -7.85
C TYR A 45 -0.34 10.72 -7.60
N ILE A 46 0.55 9.98 -8.24
CA ILE A 46 2.00 10.17 -8.10
C ILE A 46 2.64 10.13 -9.48
N ARG A 47 3.17 11.30 -9.92
CA ARG A 47 3.93 11.42 -11.18
C ARG A 47 3.22 10.78 -12.37
N GLY A 48 1.96 11.14 -12.57
CA GLY A 48 1.15 10.65 -13.69
C GLY A 48 0.56 9.25 -13.53
N ASN A 49 0.75 8.60 -12.38
CA ASN A 49 0.21 7.27 -12.10
C ASN A 49 -0.79 7.31 -10.95
N PHE A 50 -1.77 6.44 -11.01
CA PHE A 50 -2.81 6.31 -10.02
C PHE A 50 -2.65 5.00 -9.24
N PHE A 51 -2.72 5.09 -7.91
CA PHE A 51 -2.58 3.95 -7.01
C PHE A 51 -3.64 4.02 -5.92
N THR A 52 -4.18 2.88 -5.53
CA THR A 52 -4.97 2.74 -4.32
C THR A 52 -4.20 1.89 -3.33
N LYS A 53 -4.08 2.37 -2.09
CA LYS A 53 -3.42 1.70 -0.97
C LYS A 53 -4.23 1.86 0.32
N PHE A 54 -3.80 1.21 1.40
CA PHE A 54 -4.25 1.55 2.74
C PHE A 54 -3.58 2.84 3.22
N PRO A 55 -4.23 3.65 4.09
CA PRO A 55 -3.61 4.81 4.72
C PRO A 55 -2.35 4.45 5.50
N GLY A 56 -1.37 5.34 5.49
CA GLY A 56 -0.10 5.16 6.15
C GLY A 56 1.10 5.45 5.26
N GLY A 57 2.29 5.45 5.84
CA GLY A 57 3.47 5.98 5.18
C GLY A 57 4.81 5.44 5.64
N GLY A 58 5.84 6.25 5.48
CA GLY A 58 7.23 5.88 5.75
C GLY A 58 7.57 5.90 7.22
N LEU A 59 8.24 4.85 7.71
CA LEU A 59 8.83 4.86 9.05
C LEU A 59 10.01 5.84 9.09
N GLU A 60 9.97 6.76 10.05
CA GLU A 60 11.03 7.73 10.30
C GLU A 60 12.00 7.26 11.39
N LEU A 61 13.20 7.84 11.41
CA LEU A 61 14.18 7.55 12.45
C LEU A 61 13.72 8.13 13.79
N GLY A 62 13.71 7.29 14.81
CA GLY A 62 13.35 7.70 16.17
C GLY A 62 11.91 7.39 16.57
N GLU A 63 11.11 6.82 15.67
CA GLU A 63 9.76 6.35 15.99
C GLU A 63 9.61 4.83 15.87
N GLY A 64 8.68 4.26 16.61
CA GLY A 64 8.25 2.87 16.43
C GLY A 64 7.16 2.77 15.38
N THR A 65 6.87 1.54 14.91
CA THR A 65 5.89 1.31 13.83
C THR A 65 4.47 1.77 14.19
N LYS A 66 4.05 1.65 15.44
CA LYS A 66 2.72 2.13 15.87
C LYS A 66 2.68 3.65 15.97
N GLU A 67 3.76 4.29 16.41
CA GLU A 67 3.90 5.75 16.48
C GLU A 67 3.88 6.35 15.07
N CYS A 68 4.63 5.73 14.15
CA CYS A 68 4.58 6.07 12.73
C CYS A 68 3.13 6.07 12.20
N LEU A 69 2.41 5.00 12.43
CA LEU A 69 1.06 4.87 11.91
C LEU A 69 0.08 5.88 12.53
N ILE A 70 0.24 6.21 13.81
CA ILE A 70 -0.56 7.27 14.47
C ILE A 70 -0.26 8.63 13.82
N ARG A 71 1.03 8.94 13.58
CA ARG A 71 1.44 10.18 12.91
C ARG A 71 0.86 10.27 11.49
N GLU A 72 1.03 9.22 10.69
CA GLU A 72 0.54 9.18 9.30
C GLU A 72 -0.98 9.36 9.24
N PHE A 73 -1.75 8.65 10.10
CA PHE A 73 -3.20 8.88 10.18
C PHE A 73 -3.55 10.32 10.54
N LYS A 74 -2.81 10.93 11.45
CA LYS A 74 -3.04 12.34 11.82
C LYS A 74 -2.76 13.28 10.65
N GLU A 75 -1.68 13.05 9.92
CA GLU A 75 -1.26 13.87 8.79
C GLU A 75 -2.20 13.71 7.59
N GLU A 76 -2.50 12.47 7.18
CA GLU A 76 -3.31 12.18 5.99
C GLU A 76 -4.81 12.40 6.21
N THR A 77 -5.32 12.11 7.42
CA THR A 77 -6.77 12.07 7.66
C THR A 77 -7.27 13.04 8.73
N GLY A 78 -6.38 13.61 9.53
CA GLY A 78 -6.74 14.39 10.71
C GLY A 78 -7.26 13.55 11.89
N LEU A 79 -7.42 12.25 11.74
CA LEU A 79 -7.97 11.37 12.77
C LEU A 79 -6.94 11.04 13.86
N ASP A 80 -7.40 10.99 15.09
CA ASP A 80 -6.69 10.34 16.18
C ASP A 80 -7.09 8.86 16.23
N VAL A 81 -6.09 7.98 16.17
CA VAL A 81 -6.30 6.52 16.10
C VAL A 81 -5.56 5.79 17.20
N THR A 82 -6.09 4.64 17.58
CA THR A 82 -5.39 3.61 18.35
C THR A 82 -5.00 2.47 17.44
N ILE A 83 -3.77 1.95 17.60
CA ILE A 83 -3.25 0.87 16.77
C ILE A 83 -3.44 -0.46 17.51
N GLY A 84 -4.18 -1.34 16.85
CA GLY A 84 -4.55 -2.66 17.35
C GLY A 84 -3.54 -3.75 17.04
N GLU A 85 -4.06 -4.90 16.61
CA GLU A 85 -3.27 -6.09 16.33
C GLU A 85 -2.47 -5.92 15.03
N HIS A 86 -1.29 -6.54 15.03
CA HIS A 86 -0.47 -6.72 13.84
C HIS A 86 -1.16 -7.72 12.89
N ILE A 87 -1.17 -7.41 11.59
CA ILE A 87 -1.80 -8.24 10.57
C ILE A 87 -0.73 -8.98 9.75
N TYR A 88 0.24 -8.23 9.22
CA TYR A 88 1.21 -8.76 8.28
C TYR A 88 2.48 -7.92 8.26
N THR A 89 3.62 -8.57 8.02
CA THR A 89 4.87 -7.94 7.63
C THR A 89 5.37 -8.66 6.38
N THR A 90 5.82 -7.90 5.37
CA THR A 90 6.35 -8.47 4.13
C THR A 90 7.44 -9.51 4.43
N ASP A 91 7.23 -10.74 3.98
CA ASP A 91 8.10 -11.91 4.18
C ASP A 91 8.77 -12.42 2.89
N TYR A 92 8.65 -11.66 1.81
CA TYR A 92 9.25 -11.95 0.51
C TYR A 92 9.95 -10.71 -0.08
N TYR A 93 10.78 -10.93 -1.08
CA TYR A 93 11.43 -9.82 -1.78
C TYR A 93 10.43 -9.02 -2.61
N GLN A 94 10.31 -7.73 -2.29
CA GLN A 94 9.56 -6.77 -3.08
C GLN A 94 10.41 -5.53 -3.33
N GLN A 95 10.66 -5.24 -4.60
CA GLN A 95 11.27 -3.98 -4.99
C GLN A 95 10.28 -2.85 -4.83
N SER A 96 10.74 -1.67 -4.39
CA SER A 96 9.90 -0.48 -4.30
C SER A 96 9.38 -0.07 -5.69
N ALA A 97 8.09 0.21 -5.80
CA ALA A 97 7.48 0.71 -7.03
C ALA A 97 7.97 2.11 -7.40
N PHE A 98 8.44 2.90 -6.41
CA PHE A 98 8.82 4.30 -6.60
C PHE A 98 10.35 4.52 -6.67
N ASN A 99 11.15 3.55 -6.21
CA ASN A 99 12.60 3.61 -6.25
C ASN A 99 13.20 2.23 -6.48
N SER A 100 13.66 1.97 -7.69
CA SER A 100 14.21 0.68 -8.10
C SER A 100 15.49 0.27 -7.36
N SER A 101 16.12 1.17 -6.61
CA SER A 101 17.27 0.86 -5.76
C SER A 101 16.90 0.50 -4.32
N GLN A 102 15.61 0.41 -4.01
CA GLN A 102 15.12 0.09 -2.67
C GLN A 102 14.28 -1.18 -2.66
N GLN A 103 14.44 -1.95 -1.59
CA GLN A 103 13.53 -3.04 -1.22
C GLN A 103 12.55 -2.51 -0.16
N ILE A 104 11.27 -2.81 -0.35
CA ILE A 104 10.23 -2.42 0.60
C ILE A 104 10.01 -3.52 1.64
N ILE A 105 9.83 -3.10 2.89
CA ILE A 105 9.24 -3.88 3.97
C ILE A 105 8.00 -3.11 4.43
N ALA A 106 6.84 -3.70 4.24
CA ALA A 106 5.57 -3.11 4.63
C ALA A 106 4.98 -3.86 5.84
N ILE A 107 4.49 -3.11 6.82
CA ILE A 107 3.95 -3.60 8.08
C ILE A 107 2.51 -3.10 8.21
N TYR A 108 1.58 -4.01 8.51
CA TYR A 108 0.15 -3.71 8.55
C TYR A 108 -0.44 -3.98 9.92
N TYR A 109 -1.28 -3.06 10.38
CA TYR A 109 -2.01 -3.14 11.63
C TYR A 109 -3.49 -2.83 11.42
N PHE A 110 -4.34 -3.32 12.33
CA PHE A 110 -5.65 -2.74 12.49
C PHE A 110 -5.55 -1.38 13.19
N ALA A 111 -6.36 -0.43 12.73
CA ALA A 111 -6.49 0.88 13.34
C ALA A 111 -7.96 1.13 13.73
N LYS A 112 -8.18 1.88 14.80
CA LYS A 112 -9.49 2.30 15.28
C LYS A 112 -9.45 3.78 15.59
N SER A 113 -10.43 4.54 15.06
CA SER A 113 -10.59 5.95 15.43
C SER A 113 -10.96 6.09 16.92
N VAL A 114 -10.37 7.07 17.57
CA VAL A 114 -10.67 7.43 18.96
C VAL A 114 -12.02 8.10 19.03
N ASP A 115 -12.28 9.03 18.12
CA ASP A 115 -13.48 9.84 18.05
C ASP A 115 -14.38 9.44 16.87
N PRO A 116 -15.64 9.93 16.83
CA PRO A 116 -16.49 9.78 15.65
C PRO A 116 -15.79 10.30 14.38
N ILE A 117 -15.83 9.50 13.33
CA ILE A 117 -15.12 9.83 12.09
C ILE A 117 -15.87 10.93 11.34
N HIS A 118 -15.20 12.07 11.20
CA HIS A 118 -15.59 13.17 10.33
C HIS A 118 -14.48 13.37 9.30
N LEU A 119 -14.64 12.78 8.12
CA LEU A 119 -13.63 12.72 7.08
C LEU A 119 -14.19 13.18 5.75
N ASP A 120 -13.53 14.13 5.10
CA ASP A 120 -13.82 14.42 3.69
C ASP A 120 -13.32 13.24 2.87
N SER A 121 -14.26 12.52 2.25
CA SER A 121 -13.97 11.30 1.53
C SER A 121 -14.80 11.22 0.26
N LYS A 122 -14.22 10.57 -0.74
CA LYS A 122 -14.83 10.34 -2.05
C LYS A 122 -15.66 9.05 -2.05
N SER A 123 -16.57 8.96 -3.01
CA SER A 123 -17.41 7.77 -3.21
C SER A 123 -16.94 6.91 -4.39
N THR A 124 -16.16 7.50 -5.30
CA THR A 124 -15.65 6.83 -6.49
C THR A 124 -14.12 6.81 -6.48
N PRO A 125 -13.48 5.77 -7.06
CA PRO A 125 -12.02 5.72 -7.18
C PRO A 125 -11.48 6.89 -7.97
N PHE A 126 -10.35 7.45 -7.50
CA PHE A 126 -9.57 8.49 -8.20
C PHE A 126 -10.37 9.76 -8.52
N ASP A 127 -11.31 10.14 -7.64
CA ASP A 127 -12.12 11.36 -7.77
C ASP A 127 -11.30 12.61 -7.38
N PHE A 128 -10.26 12.89 -8.17
CA PHE A 128 -9.42 14.07 -8.05
C PHE A 128 -10.04 15.26 -8.77
N SER A 129 -9.82 16.46 -8.24
CA SER A 129 -10.09 17.67 -9.02
C SER A 129 -9.02 17.82 -10.13
N PRO A 130 -9.34 18.59 -11.21
CA PRO A 130 -8.34 18.85 -12.25
C PRO A 130 -7.03 19.45 -11.74
N GLU A 131 -7.11 20.29 -10.71
CA GLU A 131 -5.95 20.95 -10.09
C GLU A 131 -5.04 19.96 -9.37
N GLN A 132 -5.63 18.92 -8.74
CA GLN A 132 -4.88 17.89 -8.03
C GLN A 132 -4.02 17.02 -8.95
N THR A 133 -4.35 16.93 -10.23
CA THR A 133 -3.64 16.12 -11.22
C THR A 133 -3.01 16.96 -12.34
N ALA A 134 -3.02 18.29 -12.23
CA ALA A 134 -2.51 19.20 -13.24
C ALA A 134 -0.99 19.10 -13.46
N ASP A 135 -0.21 18.85 -12.38
CA ASP A 135 1.23 18.65 -12.47
C ASP A 135 1.55 17.17 -12.72
N PRO A 136 2.08 16.79 -13.90
CA PRO A 136 2.45 15.41 -14.19
C PRO A 136 3.61 14.87 -13.31
N ASN A 137 4.33 15.74 -12.60
CA ASN A 137 5.35 15.36 -11.62
C ASN A 137 4.88 15.51 -10.18
N GLY A 138 3.67 16.00 -9.98
CA GLY A 138 3.04 16.22 -8.68
C GLY A 138 2.62 14.94 -7.98
N GLN A 139 2.10 15.14 -6.79
CA GLN A 139 1.45 14.09 -6.01
C GLN A 139 0.24 14.68 -5.28
N SER A 140 -0.81 13.91 -5.22
CA SER A 140 -2.06 14.24 -4.53
C SER A 140 -2.70 12.99 -3.98
N GLU A 141 -3.51 13.16 -2.95
CA GLU A 141 -4.21 12.08 -2.28
C GLU A 141 -5.67 12.46 -2.07
N VAL A 142 -6.56 11.48 -2.19
CA VAL A 142 -7.97 11.58 -1.78
C VAL A 142 -8.36 10.30 -1.04
N LEU A 143 -9.14 10.46 0.00
CA LEU A 143 -9.57 9.34 0.83
C LEU A 143 -10.92 8.81 0.33
N ARG A 144 -11.11 7.50 0.40
CA ARG A 144 -12.32 6.84 -0.07
C ARG A 144 -12.72 5.69 0.85
N TRP A 145 -14.02 5.53 1.05
CA TRP A 145 -14.58 4.37 1.73
C TRP A 145 -15.03 3.31 0.74
N ILE A 146 -14.70 2.06 1.04
CA ILE A 146 -15.24 0.88 0.34
C ILE A 146 -15.96 -0.02 1.35
N SER A 147 -17.13 -0.57 0.98
CA SER A 147 -17.81 -1.50 1.87
C SER A 147 -16.97 -2.77 2.07
N TRP A 148 -17.06 -3.39 3.25
CA TRP A 148 -16.37 -4.66 3.50
C TRP A 148 -16.76 -5.73 2.48
N SER A 149 -18.04 -5.78 2.06
CA SER A 149 -18.51 -6.74 1.05
C SER A 149 -17.82 -6.57 -0.30
N ASP A 150 -17.55 -5.34 -0.69
CA ASP A 150 -17.04 -4.99 -2.03
C ASP A 150 -15.50 -4.96 -2.09
N LEU A 151 -14.83 -4.95 -0.93
CA LEU A 151 -13.38 -5.00 -0.86
C LEU A 151 -12.86 -6.31 -1.43
N THR A 152 -12.04 -6.23 -2.47
CA THR A 152 -11.32 -7.35 -3.10
C THR A 152 -9.87 -6.97 -3.34
N GLU A 153 -9.03 -7.91 -3.76
CA GLU A 153 -7.64 -7.61 -4.12
C GLU A 153 -7.52 -6.60 -5.28
N ASP A 154 -8.55 -6.50 -6.12
CA ASP A 154 -8.60 -5.52 -7.20
C ASP A 154 -8.97 -4.10 -6.72
N SER A 155 -9.39 -3.97 -5.46
CA SER A 155 -9.64 -2.66 -4.85
C SER A 155 -8.37 -1.89 -4.51
N VAL A 156 -7.21 -2.55 -4.53
CA VAL A 156 -5.89 -1.98 -4.22
C VAL A 156 -4.89 -2.31 -5.33
N HIS A 157 -3.86 -1.47 -5.47
CA HIS A 157 -2.92 -1.59 -6.60
C HIS A 157 -1.59 -2.24 -6.24
N LEU A 158 -1.11 -2.04 -5.01
CA LEU A 158 0.21 -2.52 -4.61
C LEU A 158 0.19 -4.03 -4.31
N PRO A 159 1.21 -4.80 -4.74
CA PRO A 159 1.21 -6.26 -4.58
C PRO A 159 1.06 -6.74 -3.13
N ILE A 160 1.67 -6.02 -2.17
CA ILE A 160 1.60 -6.38 -0.76
C ILE A 160 0.19 -6.10 -0.21
N ASP A 161 -0.45 -5.00 -0.60
CA ASP A 161 -1.82 -4.68 -0.21
C ASP A 161 -2.81 -5.75 -0.66
N LYS A 162 -2.64 -6.30 -1.87
CA LYS A 162 -3.46 -7.42 -2.39
C LYS A 162 -3.37 -8.66 -1.51
N ILE A 163 -2.16 -9.00 -1.05
CA ILE A 163 -1.95 -10.10 -0.10
C ILE A 163 -2.69 -9.83 1.21
N VAL A 164 -2.60 -8.59 1.73
CA VAL A 164 -3.26 -8.20 2.97
C VAL A 164 -4.77 -8.24 2.84
N VAL A 165 -5.35 -7.77 1.72
CA VAL A 165 -6.79 -7.88 1.47
C VAL A 165 -7.23 -9.35 1.52
N ASN A 166 -6.53 -10.25 0.82
CA ASN A 166 -6.85 -11.68 0.84
C ASN A 166 -6.71 -12.29 2.24
N LEU A 167 -5.69 -11.88 2.98
CA LEU A 167 -5.46 -12.34 4.36
C LEU A 167 -6.62 -11.92 5.29
N ILE A 168 -6.97 -10.63 5.30
CA ILE A 168 -8.04 -10.14 6.18
C ILE A 168 -9.41 -10.71 5.80
N LYS A 169 -9.69 -10.90 4.51
CA LYS A 169 -10.91 -11.56 4.04
C LYS A 169 -11.00 -13.00 4.51
N ARG A 170 -9.91 -13.75 4.49
CA ARG A 170 -9.88 -15.15 4.93
C ARG A 170 -9.99 -15.29 6.44
N GLU A 171 -9.27 -14.49 7.21
CA GLU A 171 -9.09 -14.73 8.64
C GLU A 171 -10.01 -13.89 9.52
N TYR A 172 -10.41 -12.69 9.06
CA TYR A 172 -11.13 -11.73 9.89
C TYR A 172 -12.58 -11.49 9.46
N THR A 173 -13.09 -12.19 8.44
CA THR A 173 -14.50 -12.01 8.00
C THR A 173 -15.49 -12.20 9.16
N SER A 174 -15.33 -13.24 9.98
CA SER A 174 -16.22 -13.48 11.13
C SER A 174 -16.11 -12.38 12.20
N TYR A 175 -14.96 -11.76 12.37
CA TYR A 175 -14.75 -10.63 13.28
C TYR A 175 -15.50 -9.38 12.80
N PHE A 176 -15.42 -9.08 11.52
CA PHE A 176 -16.07 -7.92 10.94
C PHE A 176 -17.59 -8.09 10.76
N GLU A 177 -18.05 -9.31 10.54
CA GLU A 177 -19.48 -9.61 10.40
C GLU A 177 -20.24 -9.60 11.75
N LYS A 178 -19.60 -10.07 12.84
CA LYS A 178 -20.23 -10.18 14.18
C LYS A 178 -20.43 -8.84 14.91
N LYS A 179 -19.77 -7.77 14.53
CA LYS A 179 -19.80 -6.47 15.22
C LYS A 179 -21.11 -5.68 15.08
N VAL A 180 -22.21 -6.29 14.61
CA VAL A 180 -23.53 -5.69 14.38
C VAL A 180 -24.60 -6.13 15.42
N SER A 181 -24.22 -6.87 16.44
CA SER A 181 -25.18 -7.35 17.45
C SER A 181 -24.82 -6.77 18.84
N LEU A 182 -24.89 -5.44 18.98
CA LEU A 182 -25.05 -4.73 20.26
C LEU A 182 -25.71 -3.38 20.04
#